data_91ebaa7be9c5442b09339179803a34e9
#
_entry.id   91ebaa7be9c5442b09339179803a34e9
#
_cell.length_a   1.000
_cell.length_b   1.000
_cell.length_c   1.000
_cell.angle_alpha   90.00
_cell.angle_beta   90.00
_cell.angle_gamma   90.00
#
_symmetry.space_group_name_H-M   'P 1'
#
loop_
_entity.id
_entity.type
_entity.pdbx_description
1 polymer ?
#
loop_
_entity_poly.entity_id
_entity_poly.type
_entity_poly.pdbx_seq_one_letter_code
_entity_poly.pdbx_strand_id
1 'polypeptide(L)'
;MTVSITTNGSLLSQKLIGEHAACIDWIALSVDSASESTEKRLGRGYGQHVQHCIGLSDAVREAGIRLKINTTVTRLTWEEDMADFIQRTSPDRWKVLQMLHIQGENDGAMADLAVTDKQFQTFCARHADVILRGGVQPVFESSAMIEGSYFMVTPGGCVKTDTGRVIRKYPLVDVLQAGIPEYVDEMLYLTRGGVYAW
;
A
#
# COMPACT_ATOMS: atom_id res chain seq x y z
N MET A 1 11.38 -8.85 -15.92
CA MET A 1 11.30 -8.27 -14.55
C MET A 1 10.03 -7.41 -14.50
N THR A 2 9.21 -7.57 -13.50
CA THR A 2 8.00 -6.75 -13.31
C THR A 2 8.34 -5.47 -12.57
N VAL A 3 7.92 -4.32 -13.10
CA VAL A 3 8.17 -3.00 -12.52
C VAL A 3 6.87 -2.46 -11.91
N SER A 4 6.90 -2.15 -10.62
CA SER A 4 5.78 -1.54 -9.90
C SER A 4 6.21 -0.25 -9.22
N ILE A 5 5.43 0.81 -9.40
CA ILE A 5 5.65 2.11 -8.75
C ILE A 5 4.55 2.30 -7.70
N THR A 6 4.94 2.53 -6.45
CA THR A 6 4.00 2.93 -5.39
C THR A 6 4.19 4.42 -5.10
N THR A 7 3.10 5.18 -5.15
CA THR A 7 3.14 6.64 -5.03
C THR A 7 1.85 7.18 -4.41
N ASN A 8 1.93 8.37 -3.80
CA ASN A 8 0.74 9.16 -3.46
C ASN A 8 0.15 9.92 -4.66
N GLY A 9 0.75 9.80 -5.84
CA GLY A 9 0.31 10.42 -7.07
C GLY A 9 0.64 11.91 -7.23
N SER A 10 1.15 12.60 -6.20
CA SER A 10 1.31 14.06 -6.22
C SER A 10 2.20 14.61 -7.35
N LEU A 11 3.17 13.81 -7.80
CA LEU A 11 4.08 14.16 -8.91
C LEU A 11 3.80 13.34 -10.19
N LEU A 12 2.79 12.44 -10.14
CA LEU A 12 2.42 11.65 -11.28
C LEU A 12 1.47 12.44 -12.18
N SER A 13 1.73 12.42 -13.48
CA SER A 13 0.89 13.08 -14.47
C SER A 13 0.50 12.12 -15.58
N GLN A 14 -0.61 12.38 -16.28
CA GLN A 14 -1.03 11.61 -17.45
C GLN A 14 0.07 11.55 -18.51
N LYS A 15 0.78 12.66 -18.72
CA LYS A 15 1.92 12.73 -19.65
C LYS A 15 3.01 11.74 -19.26
N LEU A 16 3.44 11.74 -17.99
CA LEU A 16 4.49 10.86 -17.50
C LEU A 16 4.07 9.38 -17.59
N ILE A 17 2.81 9.07 -17.27
CA ILE A 17 2.24 7.73 -17.41
C ILE A 17 2.35 7.27 -18.87
N GLY A 18 1.90 8.08 -19.84
CA GLY A 18 1.93 7.75 -21.25
C GLY A 18 3.34 7.59 -21.82
N GLU A 19 4.27 8.46 -21.44
CA GLU A 19 5.66 8.41 -21.91
C GLU A 19 6.41 7.18 -21.43
N HIS A 20 6.04 6.60 -20.28
CA HIS A 20 6.74 5.48 -19.67
C HIS A 20 5.92 4.18 -19.57
N ALA A 21 4.73 4.14 -20.20
CA ALA A 21 3.83 2.99 -20.14
C ALA A 21 4.49 1.65 -20.50
N ALA A 22 5.39 1.66 -21.50
CA ALA A 22 6.09 0.45 -21.94
C ALA A 22 7.09 -0.14 -20.92
N CYS A 23 7.44 0.63 -19.88
CA CYS A 23 8.41 0.25 -18.86
C CYS A 23 7.79 -0.01 -17.48
N ILE A 24 6.47 0.17 -17.34
CA ILE A 24 5.77 0.08 -16.05
C ILE A 24 4.66 -0.95 -16.17
N ASP A 25 4.68 -1.98 -15.35
CA ASP A 25 3.63 -3.00 -15.32
C ASP A 25 2.51 -2.65 -14.33
N TRP A 26 2.85 -1.98 -13.22
CA TRP A 26 1.92 -1.62 -12.17
C TRP A 26 2.14 -0.19 -11.65
N ILE A 27 1.04 0.52 -11.44
CA ILE A 27 1.03 1.73 -10.61
C ILE A 27 0.14 1.49 -9.40
N ALA A 28 0.69 1.66 -8.20
CA ALA A 28 -0.02 1.59 -6.93
C ALA A 28 -0.22 3.01 -6.39
N LEU A 29 -1.46 3.47 -6.35
CA LEU A 29 -1.82 4.74 -5.74
C LEU A 29 -2.15 4.53 -4.25
N SER A 30 -1.59 5.37 -3.39
CA SER A 30 -1.86 5.34 -1.96
C SER A 30 -3.02 6.29 -1.63
N VAL A 31 -4.17 5.73 -1.27
CA VAL A 31 -5.39 6.46 -0.89
C VAL A 31 -5.98 5.81 0.36
N ASP A 32 -6.01 6.54 1.46
CA ASP A 32 -6.40 6.00 2.76
C ASP A 32 -7.86 6.32 3.12
N SER A 33 -8.48 7.26 2.39
CA SER A 33 -9.86 7.70 2.59
C SER A 33 -10.52 8.11 1.27
N ALA A 34 -11.82 7.90 1.15
CA ALA A 34 -12.63 8.45 0.05
C ALA A 34 -13.03 9.92 0.28
N SER A 35 -12.68 10.50 1.43
CA SER A 35 -12.99 11.88 1.82
C SER A 35 -11.77 12.80 1.69
N GLU A 36 -11.88 13.86 0.90
CA GLU A 36 -10.82 14.88 0.77
C GLU A 36 -10.42 15.51 2.12
N SER A 37 -11.40 15.72 3.02
CA SER A 37 -11.14 16.29 4.33
C SER A 37 -10.36 15.33 5.23
N THR A 38 -10.64 14.03 5.16
CA THR A 38 -9.91 12.99 5.90
C THR A 38 -8.51 12.81 5.33
N GLU A 39 -8.35 12.75 4.00
CA GLU A 39 -7.04 12.70 3.33
C GLU A 39 -6.15 13.87 3.76
N LYS A 40 -6.69 15.08 3.79
CA LYS A 40 -5.97 16.26 4.27
C LYS A 40 -5.54 16.13 5.74
N ARG A 41 -6.40 15.60 6.62
CA ARG A 41 -6.05 15.34 8.03
C ARG A 41 -4.97 14.28 8.18
N LEU A 42 -4.91 13.32 7.28
CA LEU A 42 -3.87 12.29 7.20
C LEU A 42 -2.56 12.81 6.59
N GLY A 43 -2.49 14.09 6.21
CA GLY A 43 -1.33 14.70 5.58
C GLY A 43 -1.18 14.38 4.09
N ARG A 44 -2.23 13.87 3.45
CA ARG A 44 -2.25 13.56 2.03
C ARG A 44 -2.89 14.70 1.24
N GLY A 45 -2.05 15.46 0.54
CA GLY A 45 -2.51 16.55 -0.34
C GLY A 45 -3.15 17.73 0.38
N TYR A 46 -3.81 18.58 -0.40
CA TYR A 46 -4.39 19.84 0.05
C TYR A 46 -5.91 19.92 -0.14
N GLY A 47 -6.59 18.77 -0.24
CA GLY A 47 -8.03 18.67 -0.39
C GLY A 47 -8.51 18.41 -1.82
N GLN A 48 -7.64 17.81 -2.66
CA GLN A 48 -7.96 17.36 -4.03
C GLN A 48 -7.30 16.01 -4.33
N HIS A 49 -6.85 15.30 -3.31
CA HIS A 49 -6.10 14.06 -3.47
C HIS A 49 -6.96 12.93 -4.06
N VAL A 50 -8.18 12.76 -3.55
CA VAL A 50 -9.11 11.73 -4.01
C VAL A 50 -9.47 11.94 -5.48
N GLN A 51 -9.87 13.15 -5.85
CA GLN A 51 -10.21 13.47 -7.25
C GLN A 51 -9.00 13.33 -8.19
N HIS A 52 -7.82 13.74 -7.73
CA HIS A 52 -6.58 13.56 -8.47
C HIS A 52 -6.30 12.07 -8.72
N CYS A 53 -6.42 11.22 -7.70
CA CYS A 53 -6.20 9.78 -7.81
C CYS A 53 -7.25 9.10 -8.71
N ILE A 54 -8.51 9.57 -8.72
CA ILE A 54 -9.52 9.12 -9.68
C ILE A 54 -9.06 9.41 -11.12
N GLY A 55 -8.63 10.64 -11.41
CA GLY A 55 -8.13 11.02 -12.73
C GLY A 55 -6.88 10.22 -13.15
N LEU A 56 -5.96 9.98 -12.22
CA LEU A 56 -4.78 9.13 -12.46
C LEU A 56 -5.18 7.67 -12.74
N SER A 57 -6.21 7.14 -12.05
CA SER A 57 -6.70 5.78 -12.28
C SER A 57 -7.23 5.60 -13.70
N ASP A 58 -7.91 6.61 -14.24
CA ASP A 58 -8.36 6.61 -15.64
C ASP A 58 -7.14 6.59 -16.59
N ALA A 59 -6.15 7.46 -16.36
CA ALA A 59 -4.94 7.54 -17.19
C ALA A 59 -4.10 6.25 -17.14
N VAL A 60 -3.97 5.61 -15.98
CA VAL A 60 -3.26 4.33 -15.81
C VAL A 60 -3.92 3.23 -16.65
N ARG A 61 -5.25 3.16 -16.62
CA ARG A 61 -6.01 2.18 -17.42
C ARG A 61 -5.91 2.44 -18.92
N GLU A 62 -6.01 3.70 -19.34
CA GLU A 62 -5.86 4.08 -20.75
C GLU A 62 -4.47 3.74 -21.30
N ALA A 63 -3.45 3.84 -20.47
CA ALA A 63 -2.08 3.44 -20.80
C ALA A 63 -1.86 1.91 -20.79
N GLY A 64 -2.87 1.10 -20.43
CA GLY A 64 -2.74 -0.36 -20.35
C GLY A 64 -1.92 -0.87 -19.15
N ILE A 65 -1.60 -0.01 -18.19
CA ILE A 65 -0.89 -0.34 -16.97
C ILE A 65 -1.89 -0.88 -15.93
N ARG A 66 -1.50 -1.88 -15.14
CA ARG A 66 -2.34 -2.40 -14.06
C ARG A 66 -2.39 -1.41 -12.89
N LEU A 67 -3.60 -1.19 -12.37
CA LEU A 67 -3.83 -0.30 -11.25
C LEU A 67 -3.94 -1.07 -9.94
N LYS A 68 -3.21 -0.61 -8.94
CA LYS A 68 -3.34 -1.03 -7.56
C LYS A 68 -3.72 0.16 -6.68
N ILE A 69 -4.63 -0.04 -5.74
CA ILE A 69 -4.87 0.91 -4.64
C ILE A 69 -4.28 0.31 -3.37
N ASN A 70 -3.54 1.11 -2.62
CA ASN A 70 -3.11 0.81 -1.26
C ASN A 70 -3.85 1.74 -0.29
N THR A 71 -4.51 1.16 0.70
CA THR A 71 -5.24 1.88 1.75
C THR A 71 -4.69 1.47 3.11
N THR A 72 -4.21 2.44 3.90
CA THR A 72 -3.82 2.20 5.29
C THR A 72 -4.98 2.59 6.19
N VAL A 73 -5.56 1.61 6.87
CA VAL A 73 -6.65 1.85 7.82
C VAL A 73 -6.08 2.38 9.12
N THR A 74 -6.61 3.52 9.54
CA THR A 74 -6.26 4.23 10.76
C THR A 74 -7.48 4.45 11.64
N ARG A 75 -7.28 5.01 12.85
CA ARG A 75 -8.39 5.43 13.72
C ARG A 75 -9.32 6.47 13.06
N LEU A 76 -8.84 7.20 12.08
CA LEU A 76 -9.64 8.21 11.37
C LEU A 76 -10.49 7.64 10.25
N THR A 77 -10.17 6.42 9.77
CA THR A 77 -10.76 5.86 8.53
C THR A 77 -11.47 4.51 8.72
N TRP A 78 -11.32 3.84 9.86
CA TRP A 78 -11.86 2.48 10.05
C TRP A 78 -13.41 2.38 9.92
N GLU A 79 -14.13 3.49 10.11
CA GLU A 79 -15.59 3.56 9.92
C GLU A 79 -16.01 3.91 8.50
N GLU A 80 -15.08 4.36 7.66
CA GLU A 80 -15.40 4.78 6.29
C GLU A 80 -15.78 3.60 5.41
N ASP A 81 -16.62 3.88 4.42
CA ASP A 81 -16.93 2.98 3.31
C ASP A 81 -16.19 3.47 2.06
N MET A 82 -15.29 2.63 1.55
CA MET A 82 -14.48 2.89 0.38
C MET A 82 -15.07 2.27 -0.91
N ALA A 83 -16.20 1.55 -0.82
CA ALA A 83 -16.70 0.75 -1.93
C ALA A 83 -16.94 1.58 -3.19
N ASP A 84 -17.59 2.73 -3.08
CA ASP A 84 -17.86 3.61 -4.23
C ASP A 84 -16.57 4.13 -4.88
N PHE A 85 -15.58 4.53 -4.06
CA PHE A 85 -14.28 4.95 -4.55
C PHE A 85 -13.56 3.82 -5.29
N ILE A 86 -13.57 2.61 -4.74
CA ILE A 86 -12.96 1.43 -5.36
C ILE A 86 -13.68 1.05 -6.66
N GLN A 87 -15.02 1.10 -6.69
CA GLN A 87 -15.78 0.86 -7.92
C GLN A 87 -15.45 1.90 -8.99
N ARG A 88 -15.36 3.18 -8.62
CA ARG A 88 -15.05 4.29 -9.54
C ARG A 88 -13.63 4.18 -10.11
N THR A 89 -12.64 3.83 -9.30
CA THR A 89 -11.25 3.66 -9.72
C THR A 89 -11.01 2.33 -10.41
N SER A 90 -11.84 1.31 -10.14
CA SER A 90 -11.82 -0.03 -10.75
C SER A 90 -10.41 -0.64 -10.80
N PRO A 91 -9.73 -0.81 -9.65
CA PRO A 91 -8.36 -1.31 -9.63
C PRO A 91 -8.31 -2.82 -9.92
N ASP A 92 -7.18 -3.28 -10.47
CA ASP A 92 -6.86 -4.70 -10.61
C ASP A 92 -6.52 -5.35 -9.26
N ARG A 93 -6.09 -4.53 -8.28
CA ARG A 93 -5.81 -4.98 -6.90
C ARG A 93 -6.09 -3.87 -5.90
N TRP A 94 -6.75 -4.21 -4.82
CA TRP A 94 -6.88 -3.34 -3.64
C TRP A 94 -6.21 -4.00 -2.45
N LYS A 95 -5.20 -3.34 -1.90
CA LYS A 95 -4.47 -3.79 -0.73
C LYS A 95 -4.81 -2.90 0.46
N VAL A 96 -5.38 -3.50 1.47
CA VAL A 96 -5.81 -2.84 2.70
C VAL A 96 -4.86 -3.23 3.82
N LEU A 97 -4.20 -2.25 4.40
CA LEU A 97 -3.16 -2.40 5.40
C LEU A 97 -3.66 -1.87 6.74
N GLN A 98 -3.51 -2.64 7.80
CA GLN A 98 -3.65 -2.09 9.14
C GLN A 98 -2.46 -1.19 9.46
N MET A 99 -2.71 0.00 10.02
CA MET A 99 -1.61 0.86 10.46
C MET A 99 -0.69 0.09 11.42
N LEU A 100 0.60 0.06 11.09
CA LEU A 100 1.64 -0.59 11.87
C LEU A 100 2.47 0.45 12.63
N HIS A 101 2.57 0.31 13.94
CA HIS A 101 3.54 1.06 14.73
C HIS A 101 4.95 0.49 14.50
N ILE A 102 5.88 1.38 14.14
CA ILE A 102 7.30 1.08 14.03
C ILE A 102 8.06 2.07 14.89
N GLN A 103 8.71 1.57 15.91
CA GLN A 103 9.46 2.37 16.88
C GLN A 103 10.52 3.24 16.17
N GLY A 104 10.51 4.52 16.47
CA GLY A 104 11.44 5.49 15.89
C GLY A 104 11.06 6.04 14.51
N GLU A 105 10.00 5.49 13.84
CA GLU A 105 9.53 6.01 12.55
C GLU A 105 8.21 6.78 12.66
N ASN A 106 7.25 6.26 13.42
CA ASN A 106 5.92 6.86 13.47
C ASN A 106 5.36 7.01 14.89
N ASP A 107 6.21 7.06 15.90
CA ASP A 107 5.82 7.17 17.32
C ASP A 107 4.85 8.33 17.59
N GLY A 108 5.11 9.50 17.00
CA GLY A 108 4.26 10.68 17.17
C GLY A 108 2.87 10.55 16.55
N ALA A 109 2.71 9.70 15.54
CA ALA A 109 1.43 9.48 14.87
C ALA A 109 0.54 8.48 15.60
N MET A 110 1.10 7.67 16.50
CA MET A 110 0.36 6.59 17.16
C MET A 110 -0.83 7.06 17.98
N ALA A 111 -0.70 8.17 18.71
CA ALA A 111 -1.76 8.71 19.54
C ALA A 111 -3.03 9.04 18.72
N ASP A 112 -2.84 9.50 17.49
CA ASP A 112 -3.91 9.99 16.63
C ASP A 112 -4.38 8.98 15.58
N LEU A 113 -3.52 8.05 15.15
CA LEU A 113 -3.78 7.19 14.01
C LEU A 113 -3.86 5.70 14.35
N ALA A 114 -3.48 5.27 15.55
CA ALA A 114 -3.53 3.86 15.93
C ALA A 114 -4.95 3.29 15.81
N VAL A 115 -5.06 2.14 15.19
CA VAL A 115 -6.29 1.37 15.00
C VAL A 115 -6.17 0.02 15.69
N THR A 116 -7.20 -0.40 16.41
CA THR A 116 -7.23 -1.72 17.05
C THR A 116 -7.52 -2.82 16.03
N ASP A 117 -7.16 -4.05 16.36
CA ASP A 117 -7.47 -5.23 15.52
C ASP A 117 -8.97 -5.36 15.27
N LYS A 118 -9.81 -5.10 16.28
CA LYS A 118 -11.28 -5.14 16.15
C LYS A 118 -11.78 -4.09 15.16
N GLN A 119 -11.27 -2.87 15.21
CA GLN A 119 -11.63 -1.81 14.27
C GLN A 119 -11.19 -2.17 12.84
N PHE A 120 -9.96 -2.67 12.69
CA PHE A 120 -9.47 -3.14 11.40
C PHE A 120 -10.33 -4.28 10.84
N GLN A 121 -10.68 -5.28 11.67
CA GLN A 121 -11.57 -6.37 11.26
C GLN A 121 -12.96 -5.87 10.85
N THR A 122 -13.48 -4.83 11.51
CA THR A 122 -14.77 -4.21 11.14
C THR A 122 -14.68 -3.56 9.75
N PHE A 123 -13.57 -2.86 9.45
CA PHE A 123 -13.32 -2.32 8.11
C PHE A 123 -13.23 -3.45 7.07
N CYS A 124 -12.47 -4.50 7.36
CA CYS A 124 -12.33 -5.67 6.47
C CYS A 124 -13.69 -6.32 6.17
N ALA A 125 -14.49 -6.57 7.20
CA ALA A 125 -15.81 -7.19 7.05
C ALA A 125 -16.76 -6.34 6.17
N ARG A 126 -16.71 -5.01 6.28
CA ARG A 126 -17.50 -4.09 5.43
C ARG A 126 -17.13 -4.21 3.95
N HIS A 127 -15.88 -4.51 3.64
CA HIS A 127 -15.37 -4.50 2.29
C HIS A 127 -15.05 -5.89 1.71
N ALA A 128 -15.36 -6.96 2.45
CA ALA A 128 -15.02 -8.32 2.05
C ALA A 128 -15.66 -8.75 0.70
N ASP A 129 -16.87 -8.23 0.43
CA ASP A 129 -17.64 -8.57 -0.77
C ASP A 129 -17.40 -7.62 -1.95
N VAL A 130 -16.48 -6.66 -1.82
CA VAL A 130 -16.11 -5.78 -2.93
C VAL A 130 -15.40 -6.58 -4.00
N ILE A 131 -15.95 -6.54 -5.23
CA ILE A 131 -15.35 -7.22 -6.38
C ILE A 131 -14.59 -6.19 -7.22
N LEU A 132 -13.31 -6.48 -7.40
CA LEU A 132 -12.38 -5.67 -8.19
C LEU A 132 -12.42 -6.08 -9.67
N ARG A 133 -11.69 -5.34 -10.49
CA ARG A 133 -11.48 -5.70 -11.90
C ARG A 133 -10.93 -7.12 -12.01
N GLY A 134 -11.46 -7.92 -12.94
CA GLY A 134 -11.09 -9.33 -13.11
C GLY A 134 -11.73 -10.30 -12.11
N GLY A 135 -12.69 -9.84 -11.28
CA GLY A 135 -13.44 -10.71 -10.36
C GLY A 135 -12.68 -11.08 -9.09
N VAL A 136 -11.60 -10.37 -8.76
CA VAL A 136 -10.79 -10.63 -7.57
C VAL A 136 -11.29 -9.85 -6.36
N GLN A 137 -10.99 -10.33 -5.16
CA GLN A 137 -11.34 -9.69 -3.89
C GLN A 137 -10.19 -8.83 -3.35
N PRO A 138 -10.48 -7.89 -2.42
CA PRO A 138 -9.46 -7.15 -1.70
C PRO A 138 -8.51 -8.06 -0.91
N VAL A 139 -7.28 -7.60 -0.71
CA VAL A 139 -6.30 -8.25 0.15
C VAL A 139 -6.13 -7.44 1.42
N PHE A 140 -6.41 -8.06 2.57
CA PHE A 140 -6.30 -7.44 3.88
C PHE A 140 -5.05 -7.94 4.60
N GLU A 141 -4.19 -7.02 5.04
CA GLU A 141 -2.99 -7.33 5.80
C GLU A 141 -3.05 -6.66 7.18
N SER A 142 -3.17 -7.48 8.21
CA SER A 142 -3.08 -7.00 9.60
C SER A 142 -1.66 -6.58 9.95
N SER A 143 -1.50 -5.80 11.00
CA SER A 143 -0.18 -5.38 11.49
C SER A 143 0.73 -6.57 11.79
N ALA A 144 0.18 -7.67 12.30
CA ALA A 144 0.93 -8.91 12.56
C ALA A 144 1.39 -9.61 11.27
N MET A 145 0.63 -9.51 10.17
CA MET A 145 1.02 -10.06 8.87
C MET A 145 2.07 -9.22 8.17
N ILE A 146 2.09 -7.91 8.42
CA ILE A 146 3.03 -6.97 7.79
C ILE A 146 4.41 -7.08 8.44
N GLU A 147 4.47 -7.19 9.77
CA GLU A 147 5.70 -7.21 10.54
C GLU A 147 6.67 -8.30 10.07
N GLY A 148 7.92 -7.91 9.75
CA GLY A 148 8.97 -8.82 9.32
C GLY A 148 8.78 -9.48 7.94
N SER A 149 7.70 -9.17 7.23
CA SER A 149 7.33 -9.83 5.97
C SER A 149 7.78 -9.09 4.70
N TYR A 150 8.41 -7.93 4.85
CA TYR A 150 8.85 -7.11 3.71
C TYR A 150 10.35 -7.14 3.53
N PHE A 151 10.79 -7.35 2.29
CA PHE A 151 12.17 -7.12 1.87
C PHE A 151 12.27 -5.74 1.22
N MET A 152 12.91 -4.81 1.91
CA MET A 152 13.04 -3.42 1.45
C MET A 152 14.52 -3.06 1.29
N VAL A 153 14.88 -2.54 0.12
CA VAL A 153 16.20 -1.97 -0.13
C VAL A 153 16.11 -0.45 -0.12
N THR A 154 16.90 0.20 0.71
CA THR A 154 16.95 1.66 0.81
C THR A 154 17.80 2.26 -0.30
N PRO A 155 17.62 3.55 -0.65
CA PRO A 155 18.50 4.23 -1.62
C PRO A 155 19.99 4.23 -1.22
N GLY A 156 20.29 4.09 0.08
CA GLY A 156 21.66 3.98 0.59
C GLY A 156 22.27 2.58 0.50
N GLY A 157 21.63 1.64 -0.22
CA GLY A 157 22.18 0.29 -0.44
C GLY A 157 22.11 -0.62 0.78
N CYS A 158 21.14 -0.38 1.69
CA CYS A 158 20.92 -1.24 2.85
C CYS A 158 19.57 -1.97 2.71
N VAL A 159 19.52 -3.21 3.15
CA VAL A 159 18.27 -3.92 3.43
C VAL A 159 17.71 -3.40 4.76
N LYS A 160 16.46 -2.98 4.74
CA LYS A 160 15.71 -2.54 5.92
C LYS A 160 14.73 -3.63 6.32
N THR A 161 14.73 -4.02 7.59
CA THR A 161 13.76 -4.94 8.19
C THR A 161 13.06 -4.27 9.36
N ASP A 162 11.87 -4.75 9.70
CA ASP A 162 11.01 -4.24 10.78
C ASP A 162 10.59 -5.35 11.78
N THR A 163 11.33 -6.44 11.79
CA THR A 163 11.09 -7.57 12.71
C THR A 163 11.13 -7.13 14.17
N GLY A 164 10.09 -7.48 14.93
CA GLY A 164 9.90 -7.02 16.30
C GLY A 164 9.54 -5.54 16.39
N ARG A 165 9.02 -4.94 15.30
CA ARG A 165 8.66 -3.51 15.18
C ARG A 165 9.81 -2.55 15.43
N VAL A 166 11.03 -3.03 15.24
CA VAL A 166 12.27 -2.27 15.38
C VAL A 166 12.99 -2.27 14.03
N ILE A 167 13.30 -1.07 13.54
CA ILE A 167 14.05 -0.95 12.29
C ILE A 167 15.49 -1.39 12.48
N ARG A 168 15.91 -2.33 11.64
CA ARG A 168 17.31 -2.71 11.46
C ARG A 168 17.72 -2.50 10.01
N LYS A 169 18.98 -2.14 9.80
CA LYS A 169 19.54 -1.94 8.46
C LYS A 169 20.81 -2.77 8.33
N TYR A 170 20.94 -3.48 7.23
CA TYR A 170 22.06 -4.34 6.90
C TYR A 170 22.61 -3.95 5.53
N PRO A 171 23.91 -3.88 5.31
CA PRO A 171 24.47 -3.66 3.97
C PRO A 171 23.92 -4.72 3.00
N LEU A 172 23.47 -4.29 1.82
CA LEU A 172 22.89 -5.20 0.83
C LEU A 172 23.84 -6.34 0.46
N VAL A 173 25.14 -6.04 0.36
CA VAL A 173 26.16 -7.03 0.03
C VAL A 173 26.23 -8.16 1.06
N ASP A 174 26.11 -7.84 2.36
CA ASP A 174 26.15 -8.83 3.43
C ASP A 174 24.91 -9.73 3.39
N VAL A 175 23.75 -9.13 3.12
CA VAL A 175 22.48 -9.87 2.96
C VAL A 175 22.52 -10.82 1.78
N LEU A 176 23.09 -10.40 0.64
CA LEU A 176 23.23 -11.26 -0.53
C LEU A 176 24.23 -12.41 -0.30
N GLN A 177 25.25 -12.21 0.53
CA GLN A 177 26.20 -13.27 0.91
C GLN A 177 25.61 -14.28 1.90
N ALA A 178 24.86 -13.81 2.89
CA ALA A 178 24.22 -14.67 3.91
C ALA A 178 22.95 -15.37 3.38
N GLY A 179 22.25 -14.75 2.43
CA GLY A 179 20.97 -15.19 1.90
C GLY A 179 19.78 -14.43 2.48
N ILE A 180 18.80 -14.09 1.64
CA ILE A 180 17.62 -13.32 1.99
C ILE A 180 16.79 -13.94 3.14
N PRO A 181 16.60 -15.29 3.21
CA PRO A 181 15.82 -15.92 4.28
C PRO A 181 16.32 -15.65 5.71
N GLU A 182 17.58 -15.29 5.88
CA GLU A 182 18.13 -14.90 7.20
C GLU A 182 17.56 -13.56 7.71
N TYR A 183 16.95 -12.77 6.85
CA TYR A 183 16.51 -11.39 7.14
C TYR A 183 15.01 -11.15 6.97
N VAL A 184 14.32 -12.04 6.27
CA VAL A 184 12.89 -11.94 5.97
C VAL A 184 12.23 -13.29 6.20
N ASP A 185 11.11 -13.30 6.92
CA ASP A 185 10.31 -14.50 7.10
C ASP A 185 9.54 -14.82 5.81
N GLU A 186 10.00 -15.86 5.09
CA GLU A 186 9.41 -16.30 3.84
C GLU A 186 7.96 -16.78 4.02
N MET A 187 7.66 -17.46 5.12
CA MET A 187 6.31 -17.93 5.40
C MET A 187 5.33 -16.78 5.61
N LEU A 188 5.73 -15.76 6.36
CA LEU A 188 4.94 -14.54 6.50
C LEU A 188 4.76 -13.83 5.16
N TYR A 189 5.83 -13.75 4.34
CA TYR A 189 5.74 -13.17 3.00
C TYR A 189 4.71 -13.90 2.12
N LEU A 190 4.70 -15.23 2.12
CA LEU A 190 3.78 -16.04 1.34
C LEU A 190 2.34 -15.93 1.86
N THR A 191 2.13 -16.06 3.17
CA THR A 191 0.80 -16.09 3.81
C THR A 191 0.06 -14.76 3.70
N ARG A 192 0.76 -13.61 3.69
CA ARG A 192 0.13 -12.30 3.46
C ARG A 192 -0.24 -12.04 2.00
N GLY A 193 -0.07 -13.00 1.09
CA GLY A 193 -0.32 -12.82 -0.33
C GLY A 193 0.78 -11.99 -1.01
N GLY A 194 2.04 -12.15 -0.58
CA GLY A 194 3.20 -11.46 -1.16
C GLY A 194 3.51 -11.87 -2.60
N VAL A 195 3.07 -13.06 -3.02
CA VAL A 195 3.19 -13.50 -4.40
C VAL A 195 2.01 -12.96 -5.21
N TYR A 196 2.31 -12.28 -6.29
CA TYR A 196 1.33 -11.77 -7.24
C TYR A 196 1.21 -12.73 -8.42
N ALA A 197 0.01 -12.91 -8.95
CA ALA A 197 -0.16 -13.38 -10.33
C ALA A 197 0.17 -12.19 -11.24
N TRP A 198 1.38 -12.19 -11.78
CA TRP A 198 1.90 -11.12 -12.63
C TRP A 198 1.34 -11.22 -14.06
#